data_d21d1988f0f233fc8465fd0fa4d1532e
#
_entry.id   d21d1988f0f233fc8465fd0fa4d1532e
#
_cell.length_a   1.000
_cell.length_b   1.000
_cell.length_c   1.000
_cell.angle_alpha   90.00
_cell.angle_beta   90.00
_cell.angle_gamma   90.00
#
_symmetry.space_group_name_H-M   'P 1'
#
loop_
_entity.id
_entity.type
_entity.pdbx_description
1 polymer ?
#
loop_
_entity_poly.entity_id
_entity_poly.type
_entity_poly.pdbx_seq_one_letter_code
_entity_poly.pdbx_strand_id
1 'polypeptide(L)'
;GTYKKYDCCLGSRFMKGSKTGGYSALRTWGNYGFNWLFSLVARKKITDLGSGLNLYAVEPLKNEYYKKFPDTLYFNDCMILALCQMKQRVLFFPISWREEDQVSNNKLTSFGISLLKLCGKYLAGPRAFVEREWREKIIEDYSYEVVASNL
;
A
#
# COMPACT_ATOMS: atom_id res chain seq x y z
N GLY A 1 -23.51 6.11 3.04
CA GLY A 1 -22.67 6.27 1.86
C GLY A 1 -22.10 4.95 1.37
N THR A 2 -21.66 4.89 0.13
CA THR A 2 -21.17 3.67 -0.55
C THR A 2 -19.98 3.04 0.17
N TYR A 3 -19.08 3.85 0.75
CA TYR A 3 -17.89 3.37 1.48
C TYR A 3 -18.21 2.49 2.69
N LYS A 4 -19.38 2.64 3.34
CA LYS A 4 -19.79 1.81 4.48
C LYS A 4 -19.98 0.32 4.14
N LYS A 5 -20.02 -0.03 2.85
CA LYS A 5 -20.13 -1.41 2.37
C LYS A 5 -18.77 -2.10 2.20
N TYR A 6 -17.67 -1.37 2.40
CA TYR A 6 -16.32 -1.84 2.18
C TYR A 6 -15.51 -1.83 3.47
N ASP A 7 -14.60 -2.77 3.57
CA ASP A 7 -13.68 -2.89 4.70
C ASP A 7 -12.47 -1.99 4.52
N CYS A 8 -12.18 -1.63 3.26
CA CYS A 8 -11.11 -0.70 2.92
C CYS A 8 -11.46 0.08 1.65
N CYS A 9 -11.14 1.39 1.64
CA CYS A 9 -11.24 2.25 0.47
C CYS A 9 -9.86 2.86 0.19
N LEU A 10 -9.31 2.56 -0.97
CA LEU A 10 -7.97 2.97 -1.40
C LEU A 10 -8.07 3.97 -2.55
N GLY A 11 -7.38 5.08 -2.42
CA GLY A 11 -7.25 6.04 -3.50
C GLY A 11 -6.50 5.43 -4.68
N SER A 12 -6.87 5.79 -5.90
CA SER A 12 -6.16 5.36 -7.10
C SER A 12 -5.95 6.52 -8.06
N ARG A 13 -4.70 6.69 -8.46
CA ARG A 13 -4.24 7.70 -9.43
C ARG A 13 -4.38 7.20 -10.87
N PHE A 14 -4.59 5.89 -11.07
CA PHE A 14 -4.50 5.21 -12.36
C PHE A 14 -5.82 4.59 -12.81
N MET A 15 -6.93 5.08 -12.32
CA MET A 15 -8.25 4.64 -12.75
C MET A 15 -9.04 5.75 -13.47
N LYS A 16 -10.13 5.37 -14.13
CA LYS A 16 -11.01 6.34 -14.81
C LYS A 16 -11.52 7.40 -13.81
N GLY A 17 -11.37 8.65 -14.16
CA GLY A 17 -11.74 9.79 -13.30
C GLY A 17 -10.57 10.41 -12.55
N SER A 18 -9.38 9.75 -12.52
CA SER A 18 -8.16 10.31 -11.95
C SER A 18 -7.45 11.22 -12.95
N LYS A 19 -6.75 12.23 -12.42
CA LYS A 19 -5.84 13.08 -13.20
C LYS A 19 -4.48 13.05 -12.54
N THR A 20 -3.44 12.65 -13.29
CA THR A 20 -2.04 12.66 -12.85
C THR A 20 -1.25 13.69 -13.63
N GLY A 21 -0.42 14.48 -12.95
CA GLY A 21 0.51 15.41 -13.54
C GLY A 21 1.90 15.28 -12.93
N GLY A 22 2.95 15.63 -13.70
CA GLY A 22 4.33 15.63 -13.21
C GLY A 22 5.05 14.26 -13.25
N TYR A 23 4.37 13.17 -13.57
CA TYR A 23 5.00 11.84 -13.68
C TYR A 23 5.78 11.68 -14.99
N SER A 24 6.98 11.11 -14.91
CA SER A 24 7.68 10.63 -16.10
C SER A 24 6.93 9.44 -16.74
N ALA A 25 7.06 9.28 -18.06
CA ALA A 25 6.45 8.14 -18.77
C ALA A 25 6.91 6.81 -18.20
N LEU A 26 8.21 6.67 -17.89
CA LEU A 26 8.77 5.44 -17.29
C LEU A 26 8.10 5.10 -15.95
N ARG A 27 7.91 6.10 -15.09
CA ARG A 27 7.25 5.91 -13.80
C ARG A 27 5.78 5.54 -13.95
N THR A 28 5.10 6.15 -14.90
CA THR A 28 3.69 5.85 -15.21
C THR A 28 3.54 4.41 -15.69
N TRP A 29 4.32 3.98 -16.66
CA TRP A 29 4.30 2.61 -17.17
C TRP A 29 4.73 1.59 -16.13
N GLY A 30 5.73 1.92 -15.30
CA GLY A 30 6.14 1.09 -14.16
C GLY A 30 5.00 0.86 -13.17
N ASN A 31 4.26 1.91 -12.80
CA ASN A 31 3.07 1.78 -11.93
C ASN A 31 2.00 0.87 -12.56
N TYR A 32 1.67 1.04 -13.84
CA TYR A 32 0.71 0.16 -14.51
C TYR A 32 1.18 -1.30 -14.52
N GLY A 33 2.47 -1.53 -14.79
CA GLY A 33 3.06 -2.88 -14.79
C GLY A 33 2.95 -3.55 -13.42
N PHE A 34 3.32 -2.83 -12.35
CA PHE A 34 3.22 -3.37 -10.99
C PHE A 34 1.77 -3.53 -10.53
N ASN A 35 0.87 -2.61 -10.84
CA ASN A 35 -0.55 -2.76 -10.54
C ASN A 35 -1.13 -4.01 -11.21
N TRP A 36 -0.74 -4.28 -12.45
CA TRP A 36 -1.14 -5.49 -13.17
C TRP A 36 -0.56 -6.75 -12.52
N LEU A 37 0.74 -6.76 -12.21
CA LEU A 37 1.42 -7.88 -11.56
C LEU A 37 0.77 -8.22 -10.21
N PHE A 38 0.56 -7.23 -9.36
CA PHE A 38 -0.08 -7.42 -8.06
C PHE A 38 -1.53 -7.87 -8.20
N SER A 39 -2.25 -7.38 -9.20
CA SER A 39 -3.61 -7.85 -9.51
C SER A 39 -3.63 -9.35 -9.84
N LEU A 40 -2.66 -9.82 -10.63
CA LEU A 40 -2.50 -11.22 -10.98
C LEU A 40 -2.16 -12.08 -9.75
N VAL A 41 -1.16 -11.63 -8.97
CA VAL A 41 -0.69 -12.32 -7.76
C VAL A 41 -1.78 -12.40 -6.68
N ALA A 42 -2.50 -11.31 -6.44
CA ALA A 42 -3.57 -11.25 -5.45
C ALA A 42 -4.90 -11.82 -5.96
N ARG A 43 -5.02 -12.12 -7.26
CA ARG A 43 -6.26 -12.52 -7.94
C ARG A 43 -7.42 -11.55 -7.70
N LYS A 44 -7.09 -10.28 -7.58
CA LYS A 44 -8.04 -9.18 -7.38
C LYS A 44 -7.57 -7.95 -8.17
N LYS A 45 -8.50 -7.17 -8.69
CA LYS A 45 -8.15 -5.95 -9.42
C LYS A 45 -7.56 -4.90 -8.46
N ILE A 46 -6.29 -4.58 -8.66
CA ILE A 46 -5.55 -3.53 -7.96
C ILE A 46 -5.24 -2.45 -8.98
N THR A 47 -5.61 -1.21 -8.68
CA THR A 47 -5.45 -0.10 -9.62
C THR A 47 -4.38 0.90 -9.20
N ASP A 48 -3.95 0.88 -7.95
CA ASP A 48 -2.83 1.67 -7.45
C ASP A 48 -2.26 1.05 -6.17
N LEU A 49 -0.95 0.89 -6.11
CA LEU A 49 -0.22 0.35 -4.96
C LEU A 49 0.22 1.43 -3.96
N GLY A 50 0.41 2.64 -4.41
CA GLY A 50 1.14 3.65 -3.63
C GLY A 50 0.48 5.03 -3.59
N SER A 51 -0.86 5.13 -3.53
CA SER A 51 -1.51 6.44 -3.46
C SER A 51 -1.35 7.14 -2.11
N GLY A 52 -1.17 6.38 -1.03
CA GLY A 52 -1.08 6.90 0.34
C GLY A 52 -2.41 7.37 0.95
N LEU A 53 -3.46 7.60 0.15
CA LEU A 53 -4.78 7.99 0.63
C LEU A 53 -5.64 6.77 0.83
N ASN A 54 -5.69 6.26 2.05
CA ASN A 54 -6.36 5.02 2.38
C ASN A 54 -7.28 5.20 3.60
N LEU A 55 -8.44 4.55 3.54
CA LEU A 55 -9.42 4.49 4.63
C LEU A 55 -9.64 3.02 4.97
N TYR A 56 -9.53 2.69 6.23
CA TYR A 56 -9.72 1.34 6.74
C TYR A 56 -10.87 1.32 7.75
N ALA A 57 -11.73 0.32 7.67
CA ALA A 57 -12.63 0.03 8.77
C ALA A 57 -11.82 -0.49 9.96
N VAL A 58 -12.24 -0.16 11.18
CA VAL A 58 -11.52 -0.55 12.41
C VAL A 58 -11.62 -2.07 12.64
N GLU A 59 -12.76 -2.67 12.31
CA GLU A 59 -13.03 -4.07 12.62
C GLU A 59 -11.98 -5.06 12.05
N PRO A 60 -11.60 -4.99 10.77
CA PRO A 60 -10.54 -5.84 10.22
C PRO A 60 -9.15 -5.61 10.83
N LEU A 61 -8.93 -4.47 11.49
CA LEU A 61 -7.64 -4.12 12.07
C LEU A 61 -7.47 -4.55 13.53
N LYS A 62 -8.53 -5.01 14.19
CA LYS A 62 -8.50 -5.38 15.61
C LYS A 62 -7.54 -6.51 15.96
N ASN A 63 -7.25 -7.39 15.03
CA ASN A 63 -6.27 -8.48 15.21
C ASN A 63 -4.81 -8.03 14.98
N GLU A 64 -4.58 -6.75 14.72
CA GLU A 64 -3.30 -6.07 14.71
C GLU A 64 -2.22 -6.67 13.76
N TYR A 65 -2.62 -7.47 12.77
CA TYR A 65 -1.71 -8.12 11.81
C TYR A 65 -0.77 -7.13 11.13
N TYR A 66 -1.25 -5.91 10.87
CA TYR A 66 -0.50 -4.85 10.20
C TYR A 66 0.70 -4.36 11.00
N LYS A 67 0.70 -4.53 12.32
CA LYS A 67 1.83 -4.15 13.19
C LYS A 67 3.10 -4.98 12.90
N LYS A 68 2.96 -6.11 12.22
CA LYS A 68 4.07 -6.97 11.80
C LYS A 68 4.67 -6.56 10.46
N PHE A 69 4.06 -5.64 9.73
CA PHE A 69 4.53 -5.21 8.42
C PHE A 69 5.71 -4.24 8.52
N PRO A 70 6.54 -4.14 7.47
CA PRO A 70 7.75 -3.33 7.53
C PRO A 70 7.43 -1.83 7.66
N ASP A 71 8.20 -1.11 8.47
CA ASP A 71 8.12 0.35 8.66
C ASP A 71 8.80 1.08 7.48
N THR A 72 8.48 0.69 6.27
CA THR A 72 9.08 1.19 5.04
C THR A 72 8.02 1.50 3.99
N LEU A 73 8.46 1.93 2.82
CA LEU A 73 7.56 2.20 1.68
C LEU A 73 6.74 0.97 1.24
N TYR A 74 7.14 -0.25 1.63
CA TYR A 74 6.41 -1.49 1.31
C TYR A 74 5.24 -1.78 2.24
N PHE A 75 5.05 -1.01 3.29
CA PHE A 75 3.93 -1.18 4.23
C PHE A 75 2.59 -1.26 3.48
N ASN A 76 2.39 -0.32 2.56
CA ASN A 76 1.13 -0.23 1.80
C ASN A 76 0.91 -1.43 0.89
N ASP A 77 1.98 -1.92 0.25
CA ASP A 77 1.94 -3.11 -0.59
C ASP A 77 1.60 -4.37 0.21
N CYS A 78 2.18 -4.50 1.41
CA CYS A 78 1.86 -5.57 2.34
C CYS A 78 0.40 -5.51 2.80
N MET A 79 -0.12 -4.32 3.12
CA MET A 79 -1.51 -4.11 3.49
C MET A 79 -2.47 -4.56 2.39
N ILE A 80 -2.21 -4.15 1.14
CA ILE A 80 -3.05 -4.53 -0.01
C ILE A 80 -3.09 -6.05 -0.19
N LEU A 81 -1.93 -6.72 -0.15
CA LEU A 81 -1.86 -8.17 -0.27
C LEU A 81 -2.56 -8.88 0.87
N ALA A 82 -2.39 -8.41 2.12
CA ALA A 82 -3.07 -8.96 3.29
C ALA A 82 -4.59 -8.82 3.20
N LEU A 83 -5.09 -7.64 2.83
CA LEU A 83 -6.53 -7.42 2.63
C LEU A 83 -7.10 -8.35 1.55
N CYS A 84 -6.35 -8.58 0.48
CA CYS A 84 -6.74 -9.52 -0.57
C CYS A 84 -6.77 -10.96 -0.06
N GLN A 85 -5.76 -11.38 0.71
CA GLN A 85 -5.67 -12.72 1.31
C GLN A 85 -6.79 -12.97 2.30
N MET A 86 -7.11 -12.00 3.13
CA MET A 86 -8.20 -12.06 4.10
C MET A 86 -9.59 -11.89 3.47
N LYS A 87 -9.66 -11.80 2.13
CA LYS A 87 -10.90 -11.64 1.36
C LYS A 87 -11.71 -10.40 1.75
N GLN A 88 -11.06 -9.36 2.22
CA GLN A 88 -11.71 -8.10 2.58
C GLN A 88 -12.31 -7.42 1.34
N ARG A 89 -13.38 -6.66 1.57
CA ARG A 89 -14.07 -5.88 0.52
C ARG A 89 -13.32 -4.58 0.30
N VAL A 90 -12.49 -4.55 -0.75
CA VAL A 90 -11.67 -3.39 -1.11
C VAL A 90 -12.33 -2.61 -2.23
N LEU A 91 -12.49 -1.30 -2.05
CA LEU A 91 -12.91 -0.34 -3.06
C LEU A 91 -11.74 0.54 -3.45
N PHE A 92 -11.45 0.62 -4.75
CA PHE A 92 -10.59 1.68 -5.27
C PHE A 92 -11.44 2.85 -5.74
N PHE A 93 -11.04 4.08 -5.40
CA PHE A 93 -11.73 5.29 -5.82
C PHE A 93 -10.76 6.28 -6.48
N PRO A 94 -11.20 7.07 -7.47
CA PRO A 94 -10.31 7.95 -8.20
C PRO A 94 -9.85 9.12 -7.33
N ILE A 95 -8.55 9.40 -7.39
CA ILE A 95 -7.94 10.61 -6.83
C ILE A 95 -7.09 11.30 -7.89
N SER A 96 -7.01 12.61 -7.82
CA SER A 96 -6.09 13.38 -8.66
C SER A 96 -4.83 13.70 -7.88
N TRP A 97 -3.69 13.60 -8.54
CA TRP A 97 -2.39 13.87 -7.95
C TRP A 97 -1.50 14.62 -8.92
N ARG A 98 -0.84 15.65 -8.44
CA ARG A 98 0.16 16.39 -9.19
C ARG A 98 1.47 16.39 -8.40
N GLU A 99 2.54 15.99 -9.05
CA GLU A 99 3.88 16.06 -8.50
C GLU A 99 4.49 17.41 -8.94
N GLU A 100 4.73 18.28 -7.97
CA GLU A 100 5.44 19.55 -8.18
C GLU A 100 6.76 19.45 -7.42
N ASP A 101 7.88 19.58 -8.11
CA ASP A 101 9.25 19.68 -7.57
C ASP A 101 9.72 18.56 -6.62
N GLN A 102 9.02 17.45 -6.55
CA GLN A 102 9.44 16.30 -5.74
C GLN A 102 10.47 15.45 -6.50
N VAL A 103 11.74 15.60 -6.12
CA VAL A 103 12.77 14.65 -6.53
C VAL A 103 12.56 13.35 -5.75
N SER A 104 12.05 12.33 -6.41
CA SER A 104 11.96 10.99 -5.80
C SER A 104 13.37 10.43 -5.61
N ASN A 105 13.82 10.37 -4.37
CA ASN A 105 15.11 9.78 -3.98
C ASN A 105 15.15 8.24 -4.10
N ASN A 106 14.04 7.62 -4.48
CA ASN A 106 13.96 6.17 -4.61
C ASN A 106 14.57 5.72 -5.94
N LYS A 107 15.58 4.88 -5.87
CA LYS A 107 16.11 4.16 -7.03
C LYS A 107 15.00 3.23 -7.54
N LEU A 108 14.34 3.61 -8.63
CA LEU A 108 13.21 2.87 -9.23
C LEU A 108 13.52 1.38 -9.43
N THR A 109 14.76 1.05 -9.81
CA THR A 109 15.20 -0.33 -10.05
C THR A 109 15.24 -1.15 -8.77
N SER A 110 15.83 -0.65 -7.69
CA SER A 110 15.91 -1.39 -6.41
C SER A 110 14.54 -1.56 -5.78
N PHE A 111 13.69 -0.55 -5.88
CA PHE A 111 12.31 -0.61 -5.42
C PHE A 111 11.52 -1.67 -6.21
N GLY A 112 11.62 -1.68 -7.54
CA GLY A 112 10.99 -2.69 -8.38
C GLY A 112 11.41 -4.13 -8.05
N ILE A 113 12.72 -4.38 -7.83
CA ILE A 113 13.22 -5.69 -7.42
C ILE A 113 12.61 -6.12 -6.08
N SER A 114 12.48 -5.20 -5.15
CA SER A 114 11.88 -5.50 -3.84
C SER A 114 10.39 -5.82 -3.95
N LEU A 115 9.64 -5.16 -4.82
CA LEU A 115 8.26 -5.50 -5.11
C LEU A 115 8.12 -6.90 -5.73
N LEU A 116 9.03 -7.29 -6.64
CA LEU A 116 9.05 -8.65 -7.19
C LEU A 116 9.31 -9.69 -6.11
N LYS A 117 10.28 -9.44 -5.22
CA LYS A 117 10.55 -10.32 -4.07
C LYS A 117 9.34 -10.44 -3.15
N LEU A 118 8.63 -9.33 -2.91
CA LEU A 118 7.40 -9.31 -2.10
C LEU A 118 6.31 -10.20 -2.74
N CYS A 119 6.09 -10.09 -4.05
CA CYS A 119 5.19 -10.96 -4.79
C CYS A 119 5.57 -12.43 -4.66
N GLY A 120 6.85 -12.77 -4.81
CA GLY A 120 7.34 -14.14 -4.65
C GLY A 120 7.08 -14.70 -3.26
N LYS A 121 7.34 -13.92 -2.23
CA LYS A 121 7.06 -14.30 -0.83
C LYS A 121 5.58 -14.50 -0.56
N TYR A 122 4.71 -13.67 -1.14
CA TYR A 122 3.27 -13.84 -1.03
C TYR A 122 2.81 -15.12 -1.74
N LEU A 123 3.28 -15.40 -2.94
CA LEU A 123 2.93 -16.61 -3.69
C LEU A 123 3.41 -17.89 -3.01
N ALA A 124 4.54 -17.85 -2.32
CA ALA A 124 5.09 -19.00 -1.57
C ALA A 124 4.20 -19.41 -0.38
N GLY A 125 3.45 -18.47 0.22
CA GLY A 125 2.54 -18.77 1.32
C GLY A 125 1.72 -17.57 1.75
N PRO A 126 0.55 -17.33 1.12
CA PRO A 126 -0.24 -16.12 1.38
C PRO A 126 -0.69 -15.95 2.85
N ARG A 127 -0.98 -17.05 3.56
CA ARG A 127 -1.33 -17.00 5.00
C ARG A 127 -0.11 -16.66 5.84
N ALA A 128 0.99 -17.38 5.63
CA ALA A 128 2.24 -17.13 6.32
C ALA A 128 2.78 -15.71 6.06
N PHE A 129 2.47 -15.14 4.89
CA PHE A 129 2.80 -13.76 4.55
C PHE A 129 2.15 -12.77 5.52
N VAL A 130 0.88 -12.94 5.87
CA VAL A 130 0.14 -12.04 6.79
C VAL A 130 0.60 -12.22 8.23
N GLU A 131 0.99 -13.43 8.62
CA GLU A 131 1.36 -13.77 10.01
C GLU A 131 2.82 -13.47 10.33
N ARG A 132 3.67 -13.35 9.31
CA ARG A 132 5.11 -13.16 9.44
C ARG A 132 5.47 -11.79 10.00
N GLU A 133 6.51 -11.76 10.87
CA GLU A 133 7.19 -10.54 11.27
C GLU A 133 8.11 -10.05 10.13
N TRP A 134 7.85 -8.84 9.66
CA TRP A 134 8.55 -8.21 8.54
C TRP A 134 9.42 -7.03 8.98
N ARG A 135 9.23 -6.54 10.20
CA ARG A 135 10.00 -5.41 10.72
C ARG A 135 11.45 -5.82 10.94
N GLU A 136 12.37 -4.97 10.56
CA GLU A 136 13.80 -5.17 10.85
C GLU A 136 14.10 -4.91 12.31
N LYS A 137 13.37 -3.98 12.93
CA LYS A 137 13.47 -3.63 14.33
C LYS A 137 12.11 -3.67 14.98
N ILE A 138 11.94 -4.49 16.00
CA ILE A 138 10.71 -4.51 16.79
C ILE A 138 10.82 -3.41 17.84
N ILE A 139 9.91 -2.43 17.77
CA ILE A 139 9.75 -1.38 18.76
C ILE A 139 8.46 -1.73 19.51
N GLU A 140 8.61 -2.10 20.78
CA GLU A 140 7.47 -2.51 21.64
C GLU A 140 6.75 -1.30 22.24
N ASP A 141 7.49 -0.21 22.43
CA ASP A 141 6.95 1.04 22.99
C ASP A 141 7.42 2.25 22.18
N TYR A 142 6.50 3.15 21.89
CA TYR A 142 6.75 4.40 21.20
C TYR A 142 6.63 5.55 22.22
N SER A 143 7.76 6.04 22.71
CA SER A 143 7.81 7.26 23.52
C SER A 143 7.78 8.50 22.64
N TYR A 144 7.21 9.58 23.14
CA TYR A 144 7.26 10.89 22.49
C TYR A 144 7.71 11.95 23.49
N GLU A 145 8.38 12.96 22.99
CA GLU A 145 8.75 14.14 23.75
C GLU A 145 7.88 15.31 23.29
N VAL A 146 7.29 16.01 24.25
CA VAL A 146 6.51 17.22 23.94
C VAL A 146 7.48 18.36 23.67
N VAL A 147 7.65 18.71 22.39
CA VAL A 147 8.57 19.74 21.94
C VAL A 147 7.99 21.15 22.13
N ALA A 148 6.67 21.29 22.03
CA ALA A 148 5.94 22.53 22.30
C ALA A 148 4.54 22.23 22.82
N SER A 149 4.07 23.00 23.79
CA SER A 149 2.71 22.96 24.31
C SER A 149 2.14 24.39 24.31
N ASN A 150 1.04 24.58 23.61
CA ASN A 150 0.28 25.84 23.56
C ASN A 150 -0.90 25.81 24.56
N LEU A 151 -0.76 25.11 25.67
CA LEU A 151 -1.75 25.08 26.74
C LEU A 151 -1.54 26.24 27.71
#